data_fa0e1d8c038022fd09cd71fb9aaf3143
#
_entry.id   fa0e1d8c038022fd09cd71fb9aaf3143
#
_cell.length_a   1.000
_cell.length_b   1.000
_cell.length_c   1.000
_cell.angle_alpha   90.00
_cell.angle_beta   90.00
_cell.angle_gamma   90.00
#
_symmetry.space_group_name_H-M   'P 1'
#
loop_
_entity.id
_entity.type
_entity.pdbx_description
1 polymer ?
#
loop_
_entity_poly.entity_id
_entity_poly.type
_entity_poly.pdbx_seq_one_letter_code
_entity_poly.pdbx_strand_id
1 'polypeptide(L)'
;MMATMTGWGSPGRRMRTGARRKQFAAVLALGCALLSVGTGATAVPAAGNSNESSQGSTSNEGSPSNDSGSGSVIPEGLDDFYGQTVSWYPCGATGGMERTEAEESNSFSCAMVTVPLDYEDPDGQTIQIALKKRAADGESHGSLFINPGGPGSSGVQLVETASQGIFSQDLLAGYDVIGFDPRGVGSSTAIDCGQAGPAGGAGAGQPQPGQSFEDWAQGYSAGVTALEQQCAEHSEPGLLDHVGTLSSARDLDVLRAVMGEESLNYLGYS
;
A
#
# COMPACT_ATOMS: atom_id res chain seq x y z
N MET A 1 55.93 34.56 -23.52
CA MET A 1 56.37 33.44 -24.38
C MET A 1 55.14 32.73 -24.93
N MET A 2 54.94 32.90 -26.23
CA MET A 2 53.89 32.27 -27.04
C MET A 2 54.19 30.79 -27.24
N ALA A 3 53.14 29.96 -27.23
CA ALA A 3 53.09 28.73 -28.02
C ALA A 3 51.66 28.37 -28.34
N THR A 4 51.29 28.63 -29.56
CA THR A 4 50.13 28.13 -30.30
C THR A 4 50.36 26.67 -30.69
N MET A 5 49.33 25.78 -30.54
CA MET A 5 49.28 24.55 -31.33
C MET A 5 47.87 24.27 -31.81
N THR A 6 47.79 24.21 -33.06
CA THR A 6 46.86 23.92 -34.11
C THR A 6 46.09 22.59 -33.98
N GLY A 7 44.88 22.60 -34.51
CA GLY A 7 43.88 21.58 -34.57
C GLY A 7 44.20 20.28 -35.30
N TRP A 8 43.33 19.32 -35.02
CA TRP A 8 43.14 18.13 -35.87
C TRP A 8 41.64 17.85 -36.00
N GLY A 9 41.20 17.98 -37.25
CA GLY A 9 39.87 17.56 -37.65
C GLY A 9 39.80 16.04 -37.86
N SER A 10 38.69 15.46 -37.53
CA SER A 10 38.35 14.07 -37.85
C SER A 10 37.11 14.01 -38.76
N PRO A 11 37.08 13.12 -39.74
CA PRO A 11 36.06 13.09 -40.79
C PRO A 11 34.82 12.35 -40.36
N GLY A 12 33.69 12.88 -40.77
CA GLY A 12 32.35 12.31 -40.56
C GLY A 12 32.17 10.94 -41.22
N ARG A 13 31.62 10.02 -40.45
CA ARG A 13 31.04 8.75 -40.95
C ARG A 13 29.53 8.86 -40.98
N ARG A 14 28.99 9.01 -42.21
CA ARG A 14 27.57 8.87 -42.51
C ARG A 14 27.17 7.39 -42.30
N MET A 15 26.29 7.12 -41.37
CA MET A 15 25.60 5.83 -41.31
C MET A 15 24.27 5.93 -42.05
N ARG A 16 24.11 5.05 -43.00
CA ARG A 16 22.91 4.86 -43.81
C ARG A 16 21.82 4.23 -42.98
N THR A 17 20.66 4.88 -42.95
CA THR A 17 19.40 4.36 -42.45
C THR A 17 18.89 3.26 -43.41
N GLY A 18 18.90 2.03 -42.96
CA GLY A 18 18.25 0.90 -43.64
C GLY A 18 16.93 0.58 -42.93
N ALA A 19 15.83 1.04 -43.49
CA ALA A 19 14.48 0.62 -43.09
C ALA A 19 14.25 -0.84 -43.51
N ARG A 20 14.04 -1.73 -42.54
CA ARG A 20 13.40 -3.02 -42.77
C ARG A 20 12.08 -3.09 -42.04
N ARG A 21 11.01 -2.80 -42.79
CA ARG A 21 9.65 -3.20 -42.45
C ARG A 21 9.58 -4.72 -42.44
N LYS A 22 9.26 -5.32 -41.30
CA LYS A 22 8.73 -6.70 -41.24
C LYS A 22 7.26 -6.60 -40.88
N GLN A 23 6.46 -6.91 -41.87
CA GLN A 23 5.05 -7.27 -41.78
C GLN A 23 4.96 -8.57 -40.99
N PHE A 24 4.18 -8.58 -39.92
CA PHE A 24 3.65 -9.82 -39.35
C PHE A 24 2.15 -9.85 -39.59
N ALA A 25 1.77 -10.85 -40.35
CA ALA A 25 0.42 -11.18 -40.73
C ALA A 25 -0.38 -11.69 -39.52
N ALA A 26 -1.62 -11.27 -39.47
CA ALA A 26 -2.65 -11.76 -38.57
C ALA A 26 -2.94 -13.24 -38.85
N VAL A 27 -3.08 -14.02 -37.78
CA VAL A 27 -3.81 -15.29 -37.82
C VAL A 27 -4.93 -15.19 -36.80
N LEU A 28 -6.13 -14.99 -37.34
CA LEU A 28 -7.39 -15.24 -36.64
C LEU A 28 -7.61 -16.75 -36.58
N ALA A 29 -7.89 -17.29 -35.42
CA ALA A 29 -8.54 -18.58 -35.27
C ALA A 29 -9.66 -18.48 -34.25
N LEU A 30 -10.86 -18.65 -34.77
CA LEU A 30 -12.14 -18.85 -34.10
C LEU A 30 -12.10 -20.05 -33.16
N GLY A 31 -12.79 -19.89 -32.02
CA GLY A 31 -13.13 -21.01 -31.16
C GLY A 31 -14.23 -20.62 -30.17
N CYS A 32 -15.47 -20.39 -30.66
CA CYS A 32 -16.65 -20.36 -29.81
C CYS A 32 -17.04 -21.78 -29.39
N ALA A 33 -16.93 -22.12 -28.12
CA ALA A 33 -17.64 -23.25 -27.54
C ALA A 33 -18.59 -22.71 -26.47
N LEU A 34 -19.86 -22.67 -26.83
CA LEU A 34 -20.99 -22.43 -25.94
C LEU A 34 -21.22 -23.69 -25.10
N LEU A 35 -20.99 -23.60 -23.80
CA LEU A 35 -21.51 -24.56 -22.82
C LEU A 35 -22.49 -23.84 -21.91
N SER A 36 -23.77 -24.01 -22.23
CA SER A 36 -24.89 -23.69 -21.37
C SER A 36 -24.98 -24.73 -20.24
N VAL A 37 -24.78 -24.30 -19.00
CA VAL A 37 -25.11 -25.13 -17.83
C VAL A 37 -26.21 -24.43 -17.04
N GLY A 38 -27.24 -25.21 -16.75
CA GLY A 38 -28.52 -24.80 -16.25
C GLY A 38 -28.51 -24.20 -14.85
N THR A 39 -29.42 -23.29 -14.68
CA THR A 39 -29.85 -22.68 -13.42
C THR A 39 -30.55 -23.69 -12.54
N GLY A 40 -29.93 -24.09 -11.44
CA GLY A 40 -30.58 -24.76 -10.32
C GLY A 40 -30.70 -23.79 -9.14
N ALA A 41 -31.85 -23.13 -9.00
CA ALA A 41 -32.15 -22.33 -7.82
C ALA A 41 -32.62 -23.25 -6.69
N THR A 42 -31.85 -23.40 -5.64
CA THR A 42 -32.30 -23.96 -4.38
C THR A 42 -32.62 -22.85 -3.40
N ALA A 43 -33.90 -22.70 -3.09
CA ALA A 43 -34.37 -21.78 -2.08
C ALA A 43 -34.02 -22.28 -0.67
N VAL A 44 -33.42 -21.39 0.14
CA VAL A 44 -33.18 -21.60 1.56
C VAL A 44 -34.41 -21.04 2.31
N PRO A 45 -35.07 -21.79 3.25
CA PRO A 45 -36.18 -21.25 4.00
C PRO A 45 -35.75 -20.28 5.08
N ALA A 46 -36.49 -19.17 5.19
CA ALA A 46 -36.34 -18.18 6.24
C ALA A 46 -36.77 -18.76 7.59
N ALA A 47 -35.91 -18.69 8.60
CA ALA A 47 -36.22 -18.99 9.98
C ALA A 47 -37.06 -17.85 10.59
N GLY A 48 -38.21 -18.19 11.11
CA GLY A 48 -39.14 -17.26 11.74
C GLY A 48 -38.64 -16.74 13.08
N ASN A 49 -38.90 -15.47 13.29
CA ASN A 49 -38.66 -14.74 14.52
C ASN A 49 -39.85 -14.93 15.46
N SER A 50 -39.69 -15.65 16.55
CA SER A 50 -40.67 -15.72 17.61
C SER A 50 -40.38 -14.66 18.67
N ASN A 51 -41.28 -13.73 18.76
CA ASN A 51 -41.38 -12.66 19.73
C ASN A 51 -41.93 -13.21 21.04
N GLU A 52 -41.18 -13.19 22.12
CA GLU A 52 -41.73 -13.39 23.47
C GLU A 52 -41.47 -12.13 24.31
N SER A 53 -42.59 -11.48 24.59
CA SER A 53 -42.74 -10.38 25.52
C SER A 53 -42.67 -10.86 26.96
N SER A 54 -41.80 -10.32 27.78
CA SER A 54 -41.89 -10.35 29.23
C SER A 54 -41.85 -8.93 29.78
N GLN A 55 -42.99 -8.55 30.36
CA GLN A 55 -43.16 -7.34 31.17
C GLN A 55 -42.58 -7.50 32.57
N GLY A 56 -42.01 -6.40 33.10
CA GLY A 56 -42.01 -6.14 34.53
C GLY A 56 -40.66 -5.80 35.14
N SER A 57 -40.41 -4.58 35.40
CA SER A 57 -40.35 -3.89 36.69
C SER A 57 -39.49 -2.63 36.66
N THR A 58 -40.10 -1.56 37.08
CA THR A 58 -39.59 -0.24 37.35
C THR A 58 -38.50 -0.25 38.40
N SER A 59 -37.36 0.44 38.13
CA SER A 59 -36.63 1.22 39.11
C SER A 59 -35.90 2.34 38.40
N ASN A 60 -36.27 3.53 38.85
CA ASN A 60 -35.80 4.85 38.49
C ASN A 60 -34.46 5.08 39.15
N GLU A 61 -33.38 5.40 38.41
CA GLU A 61 -32.27 6.16 38.95
C GLU A 61 -31.37 6.69 37.81
N GLY A 62 -31.18 8.00 37.79
CA GLY A 62 -30.00 8.70 37.32
C GLY A 62 -29.74 8.69 35.83
N SER A 63 -30.24 9.69 35.09
CA SER A 63 -29.68 10.07 33.79
C SER A 63 -28.25 10.55 33.98
N PRO A 64 -27.26 9.91 33.35
CA PRO A 64 -26.02 10.60 33.08
C PRO A 64 -26.26 11.54 31.89
N SER A 65 -25.94 12.79 32.06
CA SER A 65 -25.87 13.82 31.04
C SER A 65 -25.05 13.28 29.86
N ASN A 66 -25.72 13.06 28.73
CA ASN A 66 -25.07 12.84 27.44
C ASN A 66 -24.33 14.14 27.06
N ASP A 67 -23.07 14.22 27.42
CA ASP A 67 -22.14 15.10 26.77
C ASP A 67 -21.78 14.44 25.43
N SER A 68 -22.49 14.87 24.38
CA SER A 68 -22.26 14.43 23.00
C SER A 68 -21.06 15.16 22.42
N GLY A 69 -19.87 14.95 23.03
CA GLY A 69 -18.58 15.21 22.43
C GLY A 69 -18.26 14.03 21.52
N SER A 70 -18.56 14.12 20.24
CA SER A 70 -18.10 13.18 19.21
C SER A 70 -16.59 13.39 18.95
N GLY A 71 -15.77 13.34 19.98
CA GLY A 71 -14.33 13.18 19.84
C GLY A 71 -14.03 11.70 19.72
N SER A 72 -13.29 11.28 18.70
CA SER A 72 -12.79 9.91 18.64
C SER A 72 -11.97 9.63 19.90
N VAL A 73 -12.37 8.60 20.65
CA VAL A 73 -11.68 8.23 21.89
C VAL A 73 -10.31 7.67 21.50
N ILE A 74 -9.25 8.39 21.89
CA ILE A 74 -7.89 7.89 21.71
C ILE A 74 -7.70 6.71 22.69
N PRO A 75 -7.24 5.53 22.21
CA PRO A 75 -6.95 4.42 23.10
C PRO A 75 -5.84 4.78 24.11
N GLU A 76 -5.90 4.20 25.29
CA GLU A 76 -4.94 4.45 26.38
C GLU A 76 -3.50 4.20 25.93
N GLY A 77 -2.59 5.13 26.26
CA GLY A 77 -1.17 5.06 25.92
C GLY A 77 -0.82 5.47 24.48
N LEU A 78 -1.79 5.88 23.66
CA LEU A 78 -1.54 6.24 22.26
C LEU A 78 -1.60 7.77 22.00
N ASP A 79 -1.71 8.60 23.04
CA ASP A 79 -1.88 10.05 22.89
C ASP A 79 -0.78 10.71 22.05
N ASP A 80 0.48 10.31 22.24
CA ASP A 80 1.63 10.87 21.52
C ASP A 80 1.58 10.51 20.03
N PHE A 81 1.09 9.32 19.68
CA PHE A 81 0.95 8.89 18.27
C PHE A 81 -0.20 9.62 17.58
N TYR A 82 -1.33 9.79 18.26
CA TYR A 82 -2.50 10.48 17.72
C TYR A 82 -2.34 12.00 17.69
N GLY A 83 -1.54 12.55 18.61
CA GLY A 83 -1.28 13.99 18.72
C GLY A 83 -0.08 14.49 17.94
N GLN A 84 0.68 13.63 17.25
CA GLN A 84 1.88 14.05 16.53
C GLN A 84 1.58 14.97 15.35
N THR A 85 2.49 15.93 15.11
CA THR A 85 2.40 16.81 13.95
C THR A 85 3.14 16.20 12.76
N VAL A 86 2.46 16.06 11.64
CA VAL A 86 3.05 15.53 10.40
C VAL A 86 3.89 16.60 9.72
N SER A 87 5.18 16.32 9.54
CA SER A 87 6.13 17.22 8.89
C SER A 87 6.24 16.90 7.39
N TRP A 88 5.45 17.58 6.56
CA TRP A 88 5.46 17.43 5.13
C TRP A 88 6.66 18.12 4.47
N TYR A 89 7.22 17.48 3.45
CA TYR A 89 8.28 18.04 2.62
C TYR A 89 8.01 17.78 1.13
N PRO A 90 8.50 18.65 0.23
CA PRO A 90 8.37 18.43 -1.22
C PRO A 90 9.08 17.16 -1.65
N CYS A 91 8.42 16.33 -2.47
CA CYS A 91 8.99 15.13 -3.07
C CYS A 91 8.61 15.01 -4.55
N GLY A 92 9.38 14.20 -5.29
CA GLY A 92 9.19 14.05 -6.73
C GLY A 92 7.88 13.36 -7.09
N ALA A 93 7.41 13.57 -8.31
CA ALA A 93 6.27 12.86 -8.87
C ALA A 93 6.56 11.35 -9.06
N THR A 94 7.84 11.00 -9.11
CA THR A 94 8.37 9.63 -9.18
C THR A 94 9.55 9.50 -8.22
N GLY A 95 9.98 8.28 -7.92
CA GLY A 95 11.15 8.05 -7.05
C GLY A 95 10.82 7.94 -5.56
N GLY A 96 9.57 7.62 -5.22
CA GLY A 96 9.17 7.33 -3.84
C GLY A 96 9.23 8.55 -2.94
N MET A 97 10.02 8.48 -1.88
CA MET A 97 10.09 9.47 -0.80
C MET A 97 11.23 10.50 -0.97
N GLU A 98 11.93 10.51 -2.10
CA GLU A 98 13.06 11.41 -2.28
C GLU A 98 12.64 12.88 -2.27
N ARG A 99 13.33 13.68 -1.44
CA ARG A 99 13.13 15.13 -1.40
C ARG A 99 13.55 15.76 -2.72
N THR A 100 12.77 16.69 -3.21
CA THR A 100 13.12 17.49 -4.38
C THR A 100 13.02 18.98 -4.09
N GLU A 101 13.90 19.77 -4.66
CA GLU A 101 13.88 21.22 -4.61
C GLU A 101 13.35 21.84 -5.92
N ALA A 102 13.04 21.01 -6.90
CA ALA A 102 12.53 21.47 -8.20
C ALA A 102 11.13 22.04 -8.08
N GLU A 103 10.91 23.27 -8.56
CA GLU A 103 9.60 23.94 -8.56
C GLU A 103 8.51 23.14 -9.32
N GLU A 104 8.92 22.27 -10.24
CA GLU A 104 8.02 21.41 -11.03
C GLU A 104 7.39 20.27 -10.22
N SER A 105 7.83 20.04 -8.98
CA SER A 105 7.37 18.92 -8.15
C SER A 105 6.38 19.30 -7.06
N ASN A 106 5.85 20.53 -7.08
CA ASN A 106 4.87 21.02 -6.08
C ASN A 106 3.55 20.22 -6.03
N SER A 107 3.41 19.17 -6.85
CA SER A 107 2.23 18.33 -6.88
C SER A 107 2.22 17.24 -5.80
N PHE A 108 3.37 16.94 -5.19
CA PHE A 108 3.50 15.89 -4.19
C PHE A 108 4.23 16.38 -2.94
N SER A 109 3.77 15.87 -1.80
CA SER A 109 4.40 16.06 -0.49
C SER A 109 4.57 14.71 0.17
N CYS A 110 5.72 14.50 0.80
CA CYS A 110 6.04 13.27 1.51
C CYS A 110 6.17 13.55 3.02
N ALA A 111 5.87 12.57 3.84
CA ALA A 111 6.05 12.61 5.28
C ALA A 111 6.26 11.21 5.85
N MET A 112 6.81 11.16 7.06
CA MET A 112 6.88 9.95 7.86
C MET A 112 6.03 10.17 9.12
N VAL A 113 5.27 9.14 9.50
CA VAL A 113 4.44 9.11 10.71
C VAL A 113 4.93 7.99 11.60
N THR A 114 5.16 8.30 12.87
CA THR A 114 5.59 7.32 13.87
C THR A 114 4.38 6.56 14.41
N VAL A 115 4.49 5.24 14.49
CA VAL A 115 3.49 4.38 15.13
C VAL A 115 4.19 3.36 16.04
N PRO A 116 3.52 2.79 17.05
CA PRO A 116 4.13 1.74 17.85
C PRO A 116 4.36 0.49 17.00
N LEU A 117 5.46 -0.21 17.24
CA LEU A 117 5.68 -1.53 16.67
C LEU A 117 4.58 -2.47 17.17
N ASP A 118 4.41 -2.54 18.49
CA ASP A 118 3.37 -3.30 19.16
C ASP A 118 2.35 -2.35 19.82
N TYR A 119 1.10 -2.44 19.41
CA TYR A 119 0.00 -1.64 19.99
C TYR A 119 -0.41 -2.11 21.38
N GLU A 120 0.06 -3.27 21.85
CA GLU A 120 -0.13 -3.72 23.23
C GLU A 120 1.01 -3.26 24.15
N ASP A 121 2.12 -2.74 23.59
CA ASP A 121 3.24 -2.10 24.30
C ASP A 121 3.61 -0.76 23.63
N PRO A 122 2.77 0.27 23.73
CA PRO A 122 2.96 1.54 23.01
C PRO A 122 4.17 2.33 23.50
N ASP A 123 4.66 2.10 24.70
CA ASP A 123 5.89 2.69 25.26
C ASP A 123 7.17 1.99 24.76
N GLY A 124 7.02 0.92 24.00
CA GLY A 124 8.11 0.12 23.46
C GLY A 124 8.72 0.69 22.19
N GLN A 125 9.10 -0.21 21.28
CA GLN A 125 9.71 0.16 20.00
C GLN A 125 8.70 0.81 19.05
N THR A 126 9.16 1.79 18.27
CA THR A 126 8.36 2.45 17.24
C THR A 126 8.87 2.19 15.85
N ILE A 127 7.99 2.32 14.87
CA ILE A 127 8.30 2.21 13.44
C ILE A 127 7.78 3.45 12.70
N GLN A 128 8.17 3.59 11.43
CA GLN A 128 7.79 4.71 10.58
C GLN A 128 6.88 4.25 9.45
N ILE A 129 5.80 4.98 9.22
CA ILE A 129 4.89 4.81 8.08
C ILE A 129 5.12 5.94 7.09
N ALA A 130 5.45 5.59 5.85
CA ALA A 130 5.68 6.52 4.76
C ALA A 130 4.36 6.97 4.13
N LEU A 131 4.23 8.27 3.96
CA LEU A 131 3.10 8.92 3.31
C LEU A 131 3.55 9.73 2.12
N LYS A 132 2.81 9.64 1.03
CA LYS A 132 2.93 10.54 -0.12
C LYS A 132 1.57 11.09 -0.48
N LYS A 133 1.48 12.41 -0.52
CA LYS A 133 0.24 13.15 -0.76
C LYS A 133 0.30 13.86 -2.11
N ARG A 134 -0.76 13.70 -2.90
CA ARG A 134 -1.13 14.58 -3.99
C ARG A 134 -2.26 15.49 -3.52
N ALA A 135 -2.02 16.79 -3.50
CA ALA A 135 -3.06 17.75 -3.12
C ALA A 135 -4.22 17.73 -4.13
N ALA A 136 -5.41 18.07 -3.66
CA ALA A 136 -6.58 18.27 -4.51
C ALA A 136 -6.35 19.39 -5.53
N ASP A 137 -6.92 19.25 -6.74
CA ASP A 137 -6.85 20.29 -7.77
C ASP A 137 -7.84 21.44 -7.49
N GLY A 138 -8.79 21.25 -6.56
CA GLY A 138 -9.79 22.22 -6.12
C GLY A 138 -9.85 22.36 -4.62
N GLU A 139 -11.03 22.68 -4.08
CA GLU A 139 -11.27 22.71 -2.63
C GLU A 139 -11.33 21.29 -2.11
N SER A 140 -10.41 20.95 -1.18
CA SER A 140 -10.33 19.61 -0.60
C SER A 140 -11.50 19.37 0.36
N HIS A 141 -12.16 18.24 0.21
CA HIS A 141 -13.17 17.71 1.14
C HIS A 141 -12.57 16.84 2.24
N GLY A 142 -11.25 16.70 2.26
CA GLY A 142 -10.50 15.90 3.21
C GLY A 142 -9.50 14.95 2.55
N SER A 143 -8.91 14.10 3.36
CA SER A 143 -7.91 13.12 2.95
C SER A 143 -8.56 11.83 2.45
N LEU A 144 -8.11 11.31 1.31
CA LEU A 144 -8.47 9.99 0.80
C LEU A 144 -7.23 9.08 0.83
N PHE A 145 -7.22 8.12 1.73
CA PHE A 145 -6.16 7.12 1.80
C PHE A 145 -6.34 6.05 0.74
N ILE A 146 -5.26 5.69 0.04
CA ILE A 146 -5.28 4.67 -1.01
C ILE A 146 -4.30 3.54 -0.70
N ASN A 147 -4.72 2.30 -0.97
CA ASN A 147 -3.93 1.09 -0.81
C ASN A 147 -4.09 0.16 -2.01
N PRO A 148 -3.01 -0.18 -2.71
CA PRO A 148 -3.08 -1.08 -3.86
C PRO A 148 -3.41 -2.53 -3.52
N GLY A 149 -3.23 -2.95 -2.26
CA GLY A 149 -3.36 -4.34 -1.86
C GLY A 149 -2.09 -5.15 -2.12
N GLY A 150 -2.24 -6.34 -2.57
CA GLY A 150 -1.14 -7.26 -2.85
C GLY A 150 -1.25 -8.59 -2.09
N PRO A 151 -0.71 -8.78 -0.87
CA PRO A 151 0.01 -7.83 0.02
C PRO A 151 1.39 -7.41 -0.49
N GLY A 152 1.90 -6.30 0.05
CA GLY A 152 3.27 -5.82 -0.19
C GLY A 152 3.41 -4.79 -1.32
N SER A 153 2.33 -4.35 -1.95
CA SER A 153 2.39 -3.27 -2.93
C SER A 153 2.42 -1.89 -2.27
N SER A 154 3.19 -0.96 -2.85
CA SER A 154 3.40 0.37 -2.30
C SER A 154 2.25 1.33 -2.64
N GLY A 155 1.64 1.93 -1.63
CA GLY A 155 0.67 3.02 -1.77
C GLY A 155 1.34 4.33 -2.19
N VAL A 156 2.58 4.57 -1.76
CA VAL A 156 3.42 5.69 -2.20
C VAL A 156 3.60 5.66 -3.72
N GLN A 157 3.88 4.47 -4.30
CA GLN A 157 3.98 4.32 -5.75
C GLN A 157 2.62 4.43 -6.45
N LEU A 158 1.54 3.97 -5.82
CA LEU A 158 0.21 4.07 -6.40
C LEU A 158 -0.21 5.54 -6.58
N VAL A 159 0.01 6.40 -5.59
CA VAL A 159 -0.36 7.82 -5.70
C VAL A 159 0.43 8.55 -6.81
N GLU A 160 1.64 8.12 -7.12
CA GLU A 160 2.43 8.64 -8.24
C GLU A 160 1.71 8.43 -9.59
N THR A 161 0.92 7.39 -9.71
CA THR A 161 0.13 7.09 -10.92
C THR A 161 -1.18 7.87 -11.00
N ALA A 162 -1.52 8.67 -9.98
CA ALA A 162 -2.78 9.42 -9.94
C ALA A 162 -2.96 10.34 -11.16
N SER A 163 -1.87 10.93 -11.65
CA SER A 163 -1.86 11.77 -12.87
C SER A 163 -2.01 10.97 -14.17
N GLN A 164 -1.93 9.63 -14.12
CA GLN A 164 -1.99 8.74 -15.28
C GLN A 164 -3.42 8.27 -15.63
N GLY A 165 -4.44 8.85 -14.99
CA GLY A 165 -5.85 8.59 -15.30
C GLY A 165 -6.47 7.37 -14.58
N ILE A 166 -5.83 6.87 -13.53
CA ILE A 166 -6.40 5.81 -12.68
C ILE A 166 -7.56 6.34 -11.84
N PHE A 167 -7.48 7.61 -11.42
CA PHE A 167 -8.51 8.28 -10.65
C PHE A 167 -9.31 9.24 -11.53
N SER A 168 -10.59 9.40 -11.23
CA SER A 168 -11.44 10.38 -11.93
C SER A 168 -11.01 11.81 -11.60
N GLN A 169 -11.30 12.75 -12.55
CA GLN A 169 -11.00 14.18 -12.33
C GLN A 169 -11.77 14.72 -11.11
N ASP A 170 -13.01 14.29 -10.90
CA ASP A 170 -13.83 14.72 -9.76
C ASP A 170 -13.21 14.31 -8.42
N LEU A 171 -12.66 13.08 -8.34
CA LEU A 171 -11.95 12.62 -7.16
C LEU A 171 -10.69 13.47 -6.91
N LEU A 172 -9.88 13.70 -7.96
CA LEU A 172 -8.66 14.49 -7.87
C LEU A 172 -8.92 15.95 -7.57
N ALA A 173 -10.09 16.49 -7.95
CA ALA A 173 -10.49 17.86 -7.63
C ALA A 173 -10.96 18.02 -6.18
N GLY A 174 -11.53 16.96 -5.58
CA GLY A 174 -12.20 17.03 -4.28
C GLY A 174 -11.43 16.45 -3.10
N TYR A 175 -10.33 15.74 -3.31
CA TYR A 175 -9.62 15.07 -2.20
C TYR A 175 -8.10 15.23 -2.30
N ASP A 176 -7.48 15.39 -1.14
CA ASP A 176 -6.05 15.14 -0.97
C ASP A 176 -5.83 13.63 -1.00
N VAL A 177 -5.27 13.11 -2.09
CA VAL A 177 -5.02 11.67 -2.23
C VAL A 177 -3.72 11.31 -1.54
N ILE A 178 -3.81 10.43 -0.54
CA ILE A 178 -2.67 9.99 0.28
C ILE A 178 -2.39 8.52 0.04
N GLY A 179 -1.27 8.23 -0.64
CA GLY A 179 -0.69 6.90 -0.68
C GLY A 179 0.15 6.65 0.55
N PHE A 180 -0.01 5.52 1.18
CA PHE A 180 0.84 5.09 2.28
C PHE A 180 1.39 3.69 2.03
N ASP A 181 2.59 3.44 2.52
CA ASP A 181 3.16 2.11 2.54
C ASP A 181 2.82 1.49 3.90
N PRO A 182 2.08 0.36 3.95
CA PRO A 182 1.84 -0.32 5.21
C PRO A 182 3.14 -0.71 5.92
N ARG A 183 3.07 -0.96 7.23
CA ARG A 183 4.19 -1.55 7.97
C ARG A 183 4.74 -2.78 7.27
N GLY A 184 6.04 -2.90 7.19
CA GLY A 184 6.71 -3.97 6.46
C GLY A 184 6.85 -3.73 4.95
N VAL A 185 6.35 -2.62 4.39
CA VAL A 185 6.27 -2.37 2.94
C VAL A 185 7.04 -1.11 2.53
N GLY A 186 7.73 -1.20 1.42
CA GLY A 186 8.24 -0.07 0.62
C GLY A 186 9.10 0.91 1.37
N SER A 187 8.66 2.16 1.46
CA SER A 187 9.37 3.27 2.12
C SER A 187 9.07 3.41 3.62
N SER A 188 8.10 2.65 4.15
CA SER A 188 7.90 2.49 5.59
C SER A 188 9.02 1.67 6.21
N THR A 189 9.00 1.46 7.54
CA THR A 189 9.87 0.43 8.14
C THR A 189 9.54 -0.90 7.47
N ALA A 190 10.38 -1.28 6.50
CA ALA A 190 10.13 -2.39 5.58
C ALA A 190 10.68 -3.71 6.11
N ILE A 191 10.09 -4.82 5.68
CA ILE A 191 10.72 -6.13 5.81
C ILE A 191 11.92 -6.16 4.86
N ASP A 192 13.11 -6.42 5.39
CA ASP A 192 14.34 -6.64 4.63
C ASP A 192 14.73 -8.12 4.70
N CYS A 193 14.88 -8.75 3.57
CA CYS A 193 15.34 -10.16 3.48
C CYS A 193 16.76 -10.26 2.90
N GLY A 194 17.51 -9.18 2.93
CA GLY A 194 18.89 -9.12 2.44
C GLY A 194 18.97 -9.40 0.94
N GLN A 195 19.88 -10.31 0.54
CA GLN A 195 20.08 -10.70 -0.86
C GLN A 195 19.04 -11.71 -1.37
N ALA A 196 18.15 -12.19 -0.51
CA ALA A 196 17.04 -13.01 -0.93
C ALA A 196 16.05 -12.11 -1.66
N GLY A 197 16.19 -12.00 -2.95
CA GLY A 197 15.28 -11.19 -3.78
C GLY A 197 13.82 -11.61 -3.60
N PRO A 198 12.87 -10.69 -3.88
CA PRO A 198 11.45 -10.95 -3.73
C PRO A 198 11.07 -12.21 -4.53
N ALA A 199 10.52 -13.19 -3.85
CA ALA A 199 9.99 -14.45 -4.42
C ALA A 199 10.97 -15.35 -5.19
N GLY A 200 12.23 -14.96 -5.38
CA GLY A 200 13.20 -15.75 -6.12
C GLY A 200 13.80 -16.92 -5.33
N GLY A 201 13.80 -16.80 -4.00
CA GLY A 201 14.48 -17.76 -3.15
C GLY A 201 13.68 -19.03 -2.80
N ALA A 202 12.40 -18.91 -2.70
CA ALA A 202 11.57 -19.99 -2.16
C ALA A 202 11.03 -20.95 -3.23
N GLY A 203 11.72 -21.15 -4.34
CA GLY A 203 11.35 -22.19 -5.30
C GLY A 203 9.85 -22.26 -5.64
N ALA A 204 9.19 -21.08 -5.75
CA ALA A 204 7.77 -20.98 -6.08
C ALA A 204 7.43 -21.51 -7.49
N GLY A 205 8.38 -22.22 -8.11
CA GLY A 205 8.18 -22.94 -9.36
C GLY A 205 7.29 -24.17 -9.15
N GLN A 206 6.64 -24.56 -10.22
CA GLN A 206 5.98 -25.86 -10.28
C GLN A 206 7.02 -27.00 -10.17
N PRO A 207 6.59 -28.20 -9.71
CA PRO A 207 7.45 -29.37 -9.71
C PRO A 207 8.10 -29.58 -11.08
N GLN A 208 9.39 -29.87 -11.10
CA GLN A 208 10.12 -30.14 -12.35
C GLN A 208 9.67 -31.48 -12.96
N PRO A 209 9.76 -31.64 -14.29
CA PRO A 209 9.46 -32.93 -14.92
C PRO A 209 10.27 -34.07 -14.27
N GLY A 210 9.57 -35.06 -13.73
CA GLY A 210 10.17 -36.21 -13.04
C GLY A 210 10.43 -36.02 -11.54
N GLN A 211 10.21 -34.83 -10.99
CA GLN A 211 10.26 -34.59 -9.55
C GLN A 211 8.95 -35.07 -8.89
N SER A 212 9.05 -35.78 -7.78
CA SER A 212 7.85 -36.11 -7.01
C SER A 212 7.29 -34.85 -6.33
N PHE A 213 5.98 -34.83 -6.10
CA PHE A 213 5.34 -33.73 -5.36
C PHE A 213 5.92 -33.62 -3.93
N GLU A 214 6.22 -34.74 -3.31
CA GLU A 214 6.81 -34.80 -1.98
C GLU A 214 8.19 -34.10 -1.92
N ASP A 215 9.10 -34.44 -2.84
CA ASP A 215 10.42 -33.83 -2.92
C ASP A 215 10.33 -32.33 -3.23
N TRP A 216 9.40 -31.94 -4.10
CA TRP A 216 9.15 -30.54 -4.40
C TRP A 216 8.63 -29.80 -3.16
N ALA A 217 7.64 -30.35 -2.45
CA ALA A 217 7.04 -29.72 -1.27
C ALA A 217 8.06 -29.58 -0.13
N GLN A 218 8.92 -30.58 0.08
CA GLN A 218 9.99 -30.51 1.07
C GLN A 218 11.00 -29.40 0.70
N GLY A 219 11.45 -29.35 -0.55
CA GLY A 219 12.34 -28.30 -1.02
C GLY A 219 11.74 -26.91 -0.93
N TYR A 220 10.47 -26.77 -1.27
CA TYR A 220 9.72 -25.52 -1.11
C TYR A 220 9.64 -25.08 0.35
N SER A 221 9.24 -25.98 1.25
CA SER A 221 9.16 -25.69 2.69
C SER A 221 10.52 -25.27 3.26
N ALA A 222 11.60 -25.98 2.91
CA ALA A 222 12.94 -25.60 3.35
C ALA A 222 13.36 -24.21 2.82
N GLY A 223 13.01 -23.88 1.58
CA GLY A 223 13.27 -22.58 0.98
C GLY A 223 12.49 -21.44 1.68
N VAL A 224 11.23 -21.67 2.04
CA VAL A 224 10.42 -20.71 2.80
C VAL A 224 11.01 -20.48 4.19
N THR A 225 11.39 -21.53 4.91
CA THR A 225 12.02 -21.41 6.23
C THR A 225 13.34 -20.63 6.17
N ALA A 226 14.15 -20.88 5.14
CA ALA A 226 15.40 -20.15 4.96
C ALA A 226 15.15 -18.67 4.66
N LEU A 227 14.14 -18.35 3.86
CA LEU A 227 13.74 -16.96 3.57
C LEU A 227 13.23 -16.27 4.84
N GLU A 228 12.38 -16.92 5.62
CA GLU A 228 11.87 -16.40 6.89
C GLU A 228 13.02 -16.05 7.85
N GLN A 229 14.01 -16.91 7.99
CA GLN A 229 15.19 -16.65 8.80
C GLN A 229 15.99 -15.44 8.30
N GLN A 230 16.21 -15.33 6.99
CA GLN A 230 16.88 -14.16 6.41
C GLN A 230 16.10 -12.88 6.65
N CYS A 231 14.80 -12.89 6.46
CA CYS A 231 13.97 -11.72 6.74
C CYS A 231 14.02 -11.34 8.24
N ALA A 232 14.02 -12.31 9.14
CA ALA A 232 14.12 -12.06 10.58
C ALA A 232 15.50 -11.50 11.00
N GLU A 233 16.58 -11.90 10.32
CA GLU A 233 17.93 -11.43 10.59
C GLU A 233 18.22 -10.02 10.08
N HIS A 234 17.53 -9.59 9.01
CA HIS A 234 17.81 -8.31 8.34
C HIS A 234 16.77 -7.23 8.63
N SER A 235 15.56 -7.62 9.02
CA SER A 235 14.50 -6.65 9.35
C SER A 235 14.69 -6.07 10.74
N GLU A 236 13.97 -4.97 11.01
CA GLU A 236 13.86 -4.42 12.34
C GLU A 236 13.39 -5.49 13.33
N PRO A 237 14.06 -5.65 14.49
CA PRO A 237 13.71 -6.69 15.46
C PRO A 237 12.22 -6.65 15.84
N GLY A 238 11.57 -7.80 15.83
CA GLY A 238 10.15 -7.94 16.14
C GLY A 238 9.17 -7.52 15.03
N LEU A 239 9.63 -6.88 13.96
CA LEU A 239 8.74 -6.39 12.90
C LEU A 239 7.87 -7.50 12.30
N LEU A 240 8.44 -8.68 12.03
CA LEU A 240 7.71 -9.79 11.41
C LEU A 240 6.51 -10.28 12.23
N ASP A 241 6.58 -10.16 13.55
CA ASP A 241 5.50 -10.57 14.46
C ASP A 241 4.33 -9.56 14.45
N HIS A 242 4.58 -8.33 13.95
CA HIS A 242 3.63 -7.21 14.04
C HIS A 242 3.16 -6.67 12.67
N VAL A 243 3.42 -7.36 11.56
CA VAL A 243 2.96 -6.94 10.21
C VAL A 243 1.55 -7.42 9.85
N GLY A 244 0.76 -7.81 10.84
CA GLY A 244 -0.60 -8.31 10.64
C GLY A 244 -1.60 -7.21 10.26
N THR A 245 -2.73 -7.63 9.69
CA THR A 245 -3.82 -6.74 9.24
C THR A 245 -4.36 -5.85 10.37
N LEU A 246 -4.45 -6.37 11.59
CA LEU A 246 -4.96 -5.60 12.73
C LEU A 246 -4.04 -4.43 13.07
N SER A 247 -2.73 -4.66 13.12
CA SER A 247 -1.75 -3.59 13.36
C SER A 247 -1.77 -2.55 12.23
N SER A 248 -1.86 -2.97 10.97
CA SER A 248 -1.99 -2.07 9.82
C SER A 248 -3.29 -1.25 9.84
N ALA A 249 -4.39 -1.81 10.34
CA ALA A 249 -5.65 -1.08 10.52
C ALA A 249 -5.55 -0.03 11.64
N ARG A 250 -4.84 -0.33 12.72
CA ARG A 250 -4.54 0.62 13.80
C ARG A 250 -3.63 1.75 13.30
N ASP A 251 -2.61 1.45 12.49
CA ASP A 251 -1.81 2.48 11.81
C ASP A 251 -2.69 3.44 11.03
N LEU A 252 -3.62 2.90 10.24
CA LEU A 252 -4.50 3.71 9.40
C LEU A 252 -5.41 4.63 10.23
N ASP A 253 -5.81 4.22 11.42
CA ASP A 253 -6.56 5.09 12.34
C ASP A 253 -5.67 6.19 12.94
N VAL A 254 -4.41 5.89 13.28
CA VAL A 254 -3.42 6.93 13.64
C VAL A 254 -3.24 7.91 12.48
N LEU A 255 -3.07 7.42 11.25
CA LEU A 255 -2.93 8.26 10.06
C LEU A 255 -4.15 9.17 9.85
N ARG A 256 -5.36 8.66 10.03
CA ARG A 256 -6.60 9.44 10.02
C ARG A 256 -6.55 10.60 11.04
N ALA A 257 -6.19 10.27 12.27
CA ALA A 257 -6.18 11.25 13.36
C ALA A 257 -5.15 12.36 13.14
N VAL A 258 -3.92 12.03 12.72
CA VAL A 258 -2.86 13.02 12.46
C VAL A 258 -3.12 13.89 11.24
N MET A 259 -4.04 13.48 10.35
CA MET A 259 -4.58 14.33 9.27
C MET A 259 -5.72 15.23 9.76
N GLY A 260 -6.19 15.08 11.00
CA GLY A 260 -7.31 15.86 11.54
C GLY A 260 -8.69 15.41 11.06
N GLU A 261 -8.79 14.19 10.54
CA GLU A 261 -10.03 13.67 9.98
C GLU A 261 -10.90 13.00 11.06
N GLU A 262 -12.19 13.33 11.11
CA GLU A 262 -13.14 12.65 12.00
C GLU A 262 -13.48 11.22 11.50
N SER A 263 -13.48 11.04 10.19
CA SER A 263 -13.80 9.77 9.54
C SER A 263 -12.74 9.39 8.51
N LEU A 264 -12.49 8.10 8.36
CA LEU A 264 -11.55 7.58 7.38
C LEU A 264 -12.21 7.49 6.00
N ASN A 265 -11.72 8.24 5.03
CA ASN A 265 -11.99 8.00 3.62
C ASN A 265 -10.90 7.07 3.08
N TYR A 266 -11.29 5.91 2.57
CA TYR A 266 -10.36 4.87 2.17
C TYR A 266 -10.76 4.21 0.86
N LEU A 267 -9.80 4.07 -0.06
CA LEU A 267 -9.95 3.34 -1.31
C LEU A 267 -8.92 2.21 -1.34
N GLY A 268 -9.39 0.99 -1.10
CA GLY A 268 -8.58 -0.23 -1.18
C GLY A 268 -8.86 -0.99 -2.46
N TYR A 269 -7.80 -1.47 -3.07
CA TYR A 269 -7.85 -2.48 -4.12
C TYR A 269 -7.66 -3.87 -3.48
N SER A 270 -7.49 -4.91 -4.26
CA SER A 270 -7.44 -6.32 -3.83
C SER A 270 -6.70 -6.58 -2.51
#